data_8531fcfe60ec3ae4d945aa5cab1282d6
#
_entry.id   8531fcfe60ec3ae4d945aa5cab1282d6
#
_cell.length_a   1.000
_cell.length_b   1.000
_cell.length_c   1.000
_cell.angle_alpha   90.00
_cell.angle_beta   90.00
_cell.angle_gamma   90.00
#
_symmetry.space_group_name_H-M   'P 1'
#
loop_
_entity.id
_entity.type
_entity.pdbx_description
1 polymer ?
#
loop_
_entity_poly.entity_id
_entity_poly.type
_entity_poly.pdbx_seq_one_letter_code
_entity_poly.pdbx_strand_id
1 'polypeptide(L)'
;KKKEYANEFPIHSLKVRYESDVNQYGQNYLYTSKDNVFLALKREKDDRIGYYRQAEMTYTNEFYSGFSFQLTARTRKDESSYLIPFLKKEGDTYTPVKDFSISAAELKLRYAPNEKFFQTQWNRFPVSLDAPVFTLSHTIAGKGVLGSDYTYNHTEAGIQKRFWFSAFGYTDVILKAGKVWDKVPFPLLIMPNANLSYTIQPESYSLMNAMEFMNDEYFSWDVTYFLNGWLFNRVPLLKKLKWREIVSCRGLYGHLSDKNNPALSDGLFAFPIENTQTMGKTPY
;
A
#
# COMPACT_ATOMS: atom_id res chain seq x y z
N LYS A 1 -15.24 -31.06 21.36
CA LYS A 1 -15.33 -29.80 20.58
C LYS A 1 -13.97 -29.56 19.94
N LYS A 2 -13.83 -29.66 18.59
CA LYS A 2 -12.66 -29.15 17.87
C LYS A 2 -12.54 -27.66 18.19
N LYS A 3 -11.38 -27.22 18.65
CA LYS A 3 -11.09 -25.81 18.75
C LYS A 3 -10.99 -25.27 17.31
N GLU A 4 -11.96 -24.49 16.88
CA GLU A 4 -11.89 -23.73 15.64
C GLU A 4 -10.87 -22.61 15.86
N TYR A 5 -9.88 -22.54 14.98
CA TYR A 5 -8.88 -21.48 15.00
C TYR A 5 -9.45 -20.25 14.30
N ALA A 6 -9.19 -19.07 14.82
CA ALA A 6 -9.70 -17.80 14.29
C ALA A 6 -9.30 -17.53 12.82
N ASN A 7 -8.27 -18.23 12.32
CA ASN A 7 -7.75 -18.11 10.96
C ASN A 7 -7.99 -19.36 10.09
N GLU A 8 -8.88 -20.26 10.52
CA GLU A 8 -9.19 -21.47 9.74
C GLU A 8 -10.03 -21.10 8.50
N PHE A 9 -9.65 -21.64 7.36
CA PHE A 9 -10.38 -21.43 6.10
C PHE A 9 -11.69 -22.25 6.05
N PRO A 10 -12.84 -21.68 5.64
CA PRO A 10 -13.08 -20.28 5.29
C PRO A 10 -13.20 -19.37 6.51
N ILE A 11 -12.60 -18.18 6.45
CA ILE A 11 -12.63 -17.24 7.57
C ILE A 11 -13.97 -16.52 7.63
N HIS A 12 -14.56 -16.50 8.84
CA HIS A 12 -15.66 -15.61 9.21
C HIS A 12 -15.24 -14.87 10.48
N SER A 13 -14.88 -13.61 10.36
CA SER A 13 -14.35 -12.86 11.50
C SER A 13 -14.83 -11.42 11.55
N LEU A 14 -15.03 -10.94 12.76
CA LEU A 14 -15.21 -9.54 13.08
C LEU A 14 -14.01 -9.08 13.92
N LYS A 15 -13.29 -8.08 13.46
CA LYS A 15 -12.14 -7.49 14.13
C LYS A 15 -12.43 -6.05 14.46
N VAL A 16 -12.19 -5.67 15.71
CA VAL A 16 -12.23 -4.27 16.15
C VAL A 16 -10.84 -3.88 16.59
N ARG A 17 -10.38 -2.71 16.16
CA ARG A 17 -9.05 -2.19 16.44
C ARG A 17 -9.12 -0.71 16.77
N TYR A 18 -8.39 -0.30 17.79
CA TYR A 18 -8.11 1.08 18.08
C TYR A 18 -6.60 1.29 18.09
N GLU A 19 -6.15 2.33 17.44
CA GLU A 19 -4.75 2.71 17.34
C GLU A 19 -4.56 4.19 17.61
N SER A 20 -3.50 4.51 18.34
CA SER A 20 -2.95 5.85 18.45
C SER A 20 -1.45 5.70 18.21
N ASP A 21 -0.96 6.15 17.07
CA ASP A 21 0.39 5.83 16.59
C ASP A 21 0.90 6.94 15.67
N VAL A 22 2.10 6.73 15.19
CA VAL A 22 2.81 7.59 14.25
C VAL A 22 2.54 7.12 12.82
N ASN A 23 2.19 8.05 11.94
CA ASN A 23 2.09 7.84 10.51
C ASN A 23 3.38 8.27 9.82
N GLN A 24 3.99 7.38 9.04
CA GLN A 24 5.13 7.68 8.20
C GLN A 24 4.64 7.86 6.76
N TYR A 25 4.50 9.11 6.32
CA TYR A 25 4.00 9.42 5.00
C TYR A 25 4.96 8.95 3.90
N GLY A 26 4.40 8.33 2.85
CA GLY A 26 5.18 7.78 1.73
C GLY A 26 5.99 6.53 2.06
N GLN A 27 5.78 5.92 3.22
CA GLN A 27 6.33 4.63 3.62
C GLN A 27 5.21 3.71 4.11
N ASN A 28 5.14 2.50 3.56
CA ASN A 28 4.17 1.51 3.98
C ASN A 28 4.84 0.15 4.17
N TYR A 29 4.78 -0.37 5.39
CA TYR A 29 5.36 -1.67 5.74
C TYR A 29 4.32 -2.76 5.56
N LEU A 30 4.15 -3.24 4.32
CA LEU A 30 3.12 -4.22 3.97
C LEU A 30 3.43 -5.62 4.50
N TYR A 31 4.71 -6.00 4.54
CA TYR A 31 5.15 -7.38 4.82
C TYR A 31 6.06 -7.50 6.04
N THR A 32 6.46 -6.38 6.62
CA THR A 32 7.42 -6.34 7.71
C THR A 32 6.86 -5.56 8.88
N SER A 33 7.07 -6.02 10.11
CA SER A 33 6.71 -5.26 11.31
C SER A 33 7.47 -3.93 11.35
N LYS A 34 6.83 -2.84 11.77
CA LYS A 34 7.46 -1.54 12.00
C LYS A 34 8.66 -1.62 12.96
N ASP A 35 8.63 -2.56 13.90
CA ASP A 35 9.65 -2.77 14.93
C ASP A 35 10.84 -3.65 14.47
N ASN A 36 10.93 -3.93 13.18
CA ASN A 36 12.02 -4.74 12.65
C ASN A 36 13.35 -3.96 12.71
N VAL A 37 14.36 -4.53 13.36
CA VAL A 37 15.70 -3.92 13.54
C VAL A 37 16.34 -3.52 12.21
N PHE A 38 16.15 -4.31 11.15
CA PHE A 38 16.69 -3.99 9.83
C PHE A 38 16.01 -2.78 9.16
N LEU A 39 14.77 -2.47 9.54
CA LEU A 39 14.08 -1.26 9.08
C LEU A 39 14.54 -0.01 9.83
N ALA A 40 15.14 -0.16 11.01
CA ALA A 40 15.73 0.95 11.77
C ALA A 40 17.01 1.50 11.11
N LEU A 41 17.68 0.67 10.29
CA LEU A 41 18.84 1.09 9.51
C LEU A 41 18.37 1.79 8.24
N LYS A 42 18.19 3.09 8.31
CA LYS A 42 17.73 3.94 7.20
C LYS A 42 18.88 4.62 6.49
N ARG A 43 18.73 4.79 5.16
CA ARG A 43 19.68 5.55 4.32
C ARG A 43 19.50 7.06 4.42
N GLU A 44 18.32 7.51 4.86
CA GLU A 44 17.96 8.92 5.01
C GLU A 44 17.24 9.18 6.32
N LYS A 45 17.13 10.46 6.70
CA LYS A 45 16.36 10.87 7.86
C LYS A 45 14.87 10.57 7.64
N ASP A 46 14.23 10.05 8.68
CA ASP A 46 12.79 9.83 8.70
C ASP A 46 12.12 11.02 9.39
N ASP A 47 11.89 12.06 8.61
CA ASP A 47 11.27 13.30 9.05
C ASP A 47 9.84 13.50 8.48
N ARG A 48 9.28 12.47 7.84
CA ARG A 48 7.93 12.47 7.25
C ARG A 48 6.91 11.88 8.21
N ILE A 49 6.87 12.41 9.42
CA ILE A 49 6.14 11.85 10.56
C ILE A 49 4.95 12.73 10.91
N GLY A 50 3.77 12.14 10.97
CA GLY A 50 2.54 12.71 11.53
C GLY A 50 1.98 11.80 12.62
N TYR A 51 0.98 12.26 13.35
CA TYR A 51 0.28 11.49 14.38
C TYR A 51 -1.14 11.16 13.90
N TYR A 52 -1.64 10.00 14.28
CA TYR A 52 -3.02 9.65 14.01
C TYR A 52 -3.65 8.86 15.15
N ARG A 53 -4.97 8.94 15.21
CA ARG A 53 -5.82 8.08 16.03
C ARG A 53 -6.89 7.48 15.14
N GLN A 54 -7.07 6.17 15.24
CA GLN A 54 -7.98 5.43 14.37
C GLN A 54 -8.76 4.40 15.17
N ALA A 55 -10.08 4.36 14.94
CA ALA A 55 -10.93 3.25 15.31
C ALA A 55 -11.42 2.55 14.05
N GLU A 56 -11.32 1.24 14.01
CA GLU A 56 -11.62 0.43 12.85
C GLU A 56 -12.41 -0.81 13.24
N MET A 57 -13.43 -1.13 12.46
CA MET A 57 -14.18 -2.37 12.55
C MET A 57 -14.18 -3.04 11.18
N THR A 58 -13.68 -4.27 11.13
CA THR A 58 -13.51 -5.04 9.90
C THR A 58 -14.26 -6.36 10.01
N TYR A 59 -15.18 -6.60 9.09
CA TYR A 59 -15.85 -7.87 8.88
C TYR A 59 -15.29 -8.57 7.64
N THR A 60 -14.80 -9.80 7.82
CA THR A 60 -14.23 -10.61 6.73
C THR A 60 -15.03 -11.89 6.57
N ASN A 61 -15.37 -12.21 5.34
CA ASN A 61 -16.04 -13.45 4.99
C ASN A 61 -15.37 -14.09 3.76
N GLU A 62 -14.99 -15.36 3.87
CA GLU A 62 -14.41 -16.16 2.81
C GLU A 62 -15.34 -17.29 2.39
N PHE A 63 -15.24 -17.69 1.12
CA PHE A 63 -16.00 -18.80 0.53
C PHE A 63 -15.07 -19.86 -0.06
N TYR A 64 -15.50 -21.10 -0.11
CA TYR A 64 -14.76 -22.21 -0.71
C TYR A 64 -14.47 -22.01 -2.20
N SER A 65 -15.21 -21.14 -2.89
CA SER A 65 -14.98 -20.77 -4.29
C SER A 65 -13.69 -19.97 -4.53
N GLY A 66 -12.98 -19.58 -3.47
CA GLY A 66 -11.85 -18.66 -3.54
C GLY A 66 -12.25 -17.18 -3.59
N PHE A 67 -13.54 -16.87 -3.51
CA PHE A 67 -14.04 -15.51 -3.35
C PHE A 67 -14.02 -15.12 -1.86
N SER A 68 -13.69 -13.89 -1.58
CA SER A 68 -13.81 -13.29 -0.24
C SER A 68 -14.17 -11.82 -0.34
N PHE A 69 -14.84 -11.31 0.67
CA PHE A 69 -15.06 -9.88 0.82
C PHE A 69 -14.72 -9.44 2.24
N GLN A 70 -14.32 -8.19 2.33
CA GLN A 70 -14.02 -7.51 3.58
C GLN A 70 -14.73 -6.16 3.58
N LEU A 71 -15.52 -5.93 4.63
CA LEU A 71 -16.15 -4.64 4.92
C LEU A 71 -15.42 -3.99 6.08
N THR A 72 -14.90 -2.80 5.87
CA THR A 72 -14.21 -2.04 6.92
C THR A 72 -14.91 -0.71 7.13
N ALA A 73 -15.31 -0.42 8.36
CA ALA A 73 -15.71 0.90 8.79
C ALA A 73 -14.57 1.50 9.64
N ARG A 74 -14.14 2.70 9.30
CA ARG A 74 -12.98 3.34 9.91
C ARG A 74 -13.26 4.81 10.18
N THR A 75 -12.94 5.27 11.38
CA THR A 75 -12.83 6.69 11.72
C THR A 75 -11.39 6.97 12.09
N ARG A 76 -10.78 7.92 11.39
CA ARG A 76 -9.38 8.32 11.57
C ARG A 76 -9.29 9.82 11.72
N LYS A 77 -8.48 10.24 12.69
CA LYS A 77 -8.10 11.62 12.93
C LYS A 77 -6.59 11.75 12.76
N ASP A 78 -6.18 12.54 11.78
CA ASP A 78 -4.78 12.87 11.53
C ASP A 78 -4.45 14.23 12.16
N GLU A 79 -3.32 14.32 12.85
CA GLU A 79 -2.87 15.51 13.54
C GLU A 79 -1.63 16.08 12.84
N SER A 80 -1.64 17.40 12.67
CA SER A 80 -0.50 18.17 12.18
C SER A 80 0.71 18.00 13.12
N SER A 81 1.89 17.84 12.56
CA SER A 81 3.13 17.81 13.32
C SER A 81 4.05 18.97 12.92
N TYR A 82 5.08 19.23 13.73
CA TYR A 82 6.13 20.18 13.37
C TYR A 82 6.83 19.81 12.05
N LEU A 83 6.99 18.50 11.79
CA LEU A 83 7.64 17.97 10.59
C LEU A 83 6.71 18.00 9.36
N ILE A 84 5.41 17.81 9.57
CA ILE A 84 4.39 17.78 8.51
C ILE A 84 3.24 18.72 8.93
N PRO A 85 3.40 20.03 8.74
CA PRO A 85 2.35 20.99 9.04
C PRO A 85 1.22 20.93 8.01
N PHE A 86 -0.03 21.03 8.48
CA PHE A 86 -1.20 21.17 7.64
C PHE A 86 -1.49 22.65 7.42
N LEU A 87 -1.06 23.18 6.29
CA LEU A 87 -1.25 24.59 5.90
C LEU A 87 -2.29 24.65 4.80
N LYS A 88 -3.51 25.05 5.13
CA LYS A 88 -4.60 25.17 4.17
C LYS A 88 -4.45 26.46 3.37
N LYS A 89 -4.42 26.33 2.04
CA LYS A 89 -4.37 27.45 1.12
C LYS A 89 -5.75 28.06 0.92
N GLU A 90 -5.86 29.37 1.13
CA GLU A 90 -7.08 30.16 0.86
C GLU A 90 -6.65 31.45 0.12
N GLY A 91 -6.69 31.42 -1.21
CA GLY A 91 -6.11 32.47 -2.05
C GLY A 91 -4.60 32.56 -1.87
N ASP A 92 -4.11 33.72 -1.46
CA ASP A 92 -2.67 33.98 -1.20
C ASP A 92 -2.24 33.74 0.26
N THR A 93 -3.16 33.27 1.10
CA THR A 93 -2.89 33.04 2.54
C THR A 93 -2.88 31.56 2.88
N TYR A 94 -2.07 31.20 3.88
CA TYR A 94 -1.97 29.86 4.42
C TYR A 94 -2.43 29.85 5.88
N THR A 95 -3.50 29.13 6.17
CA THR A 95 -4.02 28.97 7.52
C THR A 95 -3.60 27.64 8.12
N PRO A 96 -2.98 27.60 9.31
CA PRO A 96 -2.60 26.36 9.94
C PRO A 96 -3.85 25.60 10.44
N VAL A 97 -3.93 24.31 10.10
CA VAL A 97 -4.97 23.39 10.55
C VAL A 97 -4.33 22.40 11.52
N LYS A 98 -4.93 22.27 12.69
CA LYS A 98 -4.38 21.40 13.74
C LYS A 98 -4.55 19.92 13.43
N ASP A 99 -5.72 19.55 12.96
CA ASP A 99 -6.11 18.16 12.69
C ASP A 99 -7.25 18.13 11.67
N PHE A 100 -7.47 16.95 11.08
CA PHE A 100 -8.68 16.68 10.32
C PHE A 100 -9.11 15.24 10.58
N SER A 101 -10.39 14.98 10.38
CA SER A 101 -11.00 13.66 10.59
C SER A 101 -11.61 13.13 9.31
N ILE A 102 -11.54 11.81 9.12
CA ILE A 102 -12.22 11.12 8.04
C ILE A 102 -12.88 9.85 8.56
N SER A 103 -14.17 9.69 8.25
CA SER A 103 -14.94 8.49 8.54
C SER A 103 -15.34 7.83 7.24
N ALA A 104 -14.79 6.65 6.99
CA ALA A 104 -14.87 5.96 5.71
C ALA A 104 -15.38 4.53 5.87
N ALA A 105 -16.09 4.06 4.85
CA ALA A 105 -16.41 2.66 4.65
C ALA A 105 -15.63 2.13 3.44
N GLU A 106 -15.03 0.96 3.57
CA GLU A 106 -14.28 0.28 2.51
C GLU A 106 -14.88 -1.10 2.25
N LEU A 107 -15.13 -1.40 0.98
CA LEU A 107 -15.43 -2.74 0.48
C LEU A 107 -14.21 -3.25 -0.28
N LYS A 108 -13.63 -4.34 0.18
CA LYS A 108 -12.55 -5.04 -0.52
C LYS A 108 -13.02 -6.42 -0.96
N LEU A 109 -12.93 -6.68 -2.24
CA LEU A 109 -13.23 -7.96 -2.87
C LEU A 109 -11.91 -8.64 -3.25
N ARG A 110 -11.82 -9.93 -3.03
CA ARG A 110 -10.69 -10.76 -3.44
C ARG A 110 -11.22 -12.05 -4.06
N TYR A 111 -10.66 -12.40 -5.21
CA TYR A 111 -10.95 -13.64 -5.88
C TYR A 111 -9.66 -14.38 -6.25
N ALA A 112 -9.48 -15.58 -5.71
CA ALA A 112 -8.31 -16.41 -5.91
C ALA A 112 -8.75 -17.87 -6.13
N PRO A 113 -9.18 -18.22 -7.36
CA PRO A 113 -9.64 -19.56 -7.66
C PRO A 113 -8.54 -20.59 -7.49
N ASN A 114 -8.87 -21.74 -6.88
CA ASN A 114 -7.96 -22.86 -6.65
C ASN A 114 -6.74 -22.57 -5.76
N GLU A 115 -6.77 -21.48 -4.99
CA GLU A 115 -5.73 -21.20 -4.01
C GLU A 115 -5.76 -22.25 -2.90
N LYS A 116 -4.59 -22.82 -2.60
CA LYS A 116 -4.41 -23.80 -1.53
C LYS A 116 -3.59 -23.19 -0.41
N PHE A 117 -3.96 -23.52 0.81
CA PHE A 117 -3.31 -22.98 2.00
C PHE A 117 -2.71 -24.10 2.86
N PHE A 118 -1.58 -23.81 3.46
CA PHE A 118 -1.07 -24.53 4.62
C PHE A 118 -1.49 -23.75 5.87
N GLN A 119 -2.28 -24.41 6.72
CA GLN A 119 -2.85 -23.82 7.92
C GLN A 119 -2.13 -24.35 9.15
N THR A 120 -1.55 -23.44 9.94
CA THR A 120 -1.07 -23.73 11.29
C THR A 120 -2.05 -23.16 12.33
N GLN A 121 -1.80 -23.41 13.60
CA GLN A 121 -2.62 -22.88 14.69
C GLN A 121 -2.73 -21.33 14.67
N TRP A 122 -1.67 -20.65 14.23
CA TRP A 122 -1.54 -19.18 14.30
C TRP A 122 -1.51 -18.51 12.95
N ASN A 123 -1.01 -19.20 11.92
CA ASN A 123 -0.75 -18.62 10.63
C ASN A 123 -1.28 -19.47 9.49
N ARG A 124 -1.64 -18.82 8.40
CA ARG A 124 -2.05 -19.42 7.15
C ARG A 124 -1.13 -18.89 6.04
N PHE A 125 -0.56 -19.82 5.27
CA PHE A 125 0.34 -19.51 4.17
C PHE A 125 -0.22 -20.09 2.87
N PRO A 126 -0.27 -19.31 1.77
CA PRO A 126 -0.63 -19.85 0.48
C PRO A 126 0.45 -20.84 0.02
N VAL A 127 0.05 -22.05 -0.38
CA VAL A 127 0.94 -23.10 -0.90
C VAL A 127 1.03 -23.04 -2.41
N SER A 128 -0.11 -22.81 -3.09
CA SER A 128 -0.14 -22.62 -4.53
C SER A 128 -0.11 -21.15 -4.86
N LEU A 129 1.05 -20.68 -5.32
CA LEU A 129 1.26 -19.28 -5.73
C LEU A 129 0.92 -19.04 -7.21
N ASP A 130 0.53 -20.06 -7.94
CA ASP A 130 0.17 -20.01 -9.37
C ASP A 130 -1.28 -19.60 -9.60
N ALA A 131 -2.13 -19.70 -8.58
CA ALA A 131 -3.48 -19.20 -8.67
C ALA A 131 -3.47 -17.68 -8.90
N PRO A 132 -4.18 -17.16 -9.90
CA PRO A 132 -4.31 -15.72 -10.06
C PRO A 132 -5.10 -15.15 -8.88
N VAL A 133 -4.65 -14.02 -8.36
CA VAL A 133 -5.34 -13.29 -7.29
C VAL A 133 -5.80 -11.97 -7.86
N PHE A 134 -7.10 -11.75 -7.87
CA PHE A 134 -7.72 -10.48 -8.25
C PHE A 134 -8.19 -9.78 -7.00
N THR A 135 -7.89 -8.50 -6.89
CA THR A 135 -8.35 -7.64 -5.79
C THR A 135 -9.02 -6.40 -6.34
N LEU A 136 -10.10 -5.99 -5.72
CA LEU A 136 -10.77 -4.71 -5.99
C LEU A 136 -11.20 -4.13 -4.65
N SER A 137 -10.79 -2.90 -4.37
CA SER A 137 -11.25 -2.17 -3.19
C SER A 137 -11.85 -0.84 -3.58
N HIS A 138 -12.88 -0.45 -2.86
CA HIS A 138 -13.49 0.87 -2.98
C HIS A 138 -13.77 1.43 -1.60
N THR A 139 -13.23 2.61 -1.34
CA THR A 139 -13.39 3.36 -0.08
C THR A 139 -14.25 4.58 -0.35
N ILE A 140 -15.23 4.82 0.50
CA ILE A 140 -16.13 5.96 0.42
C ILE A 140 -16.23 6.68 1.77
N ALA A 141 -16.16 8.00 1.75
CA ALA A 141 -16.45 8.86 2.89
C ALA A 141 -17.25 10.08 2.43
N GLY A 142 -18.24 10.47 3.19
CA GLY A 142 -19.04 11.68 2.94
C GLY A 142 -18.68 12.79 3.91
N LYS A 143 -18.46 14.00 3.40
CA LYS A 143 -18.25 15.17 4.25
C LYS A 143 -19.41 15.36 5.22
N GLY A 144 -19.13 15.59 6.51
CA GLY A 144 -20.10 15.72 7.58
C GLY A 144 -20.65 14.40 8.14
N VAL A 145 -20.44 13.27 7.46
CA VAL A 145 -20.87 11.95 7.95
C VAL A 145 -19.89 11.49 9.05
N LEU A 146 -20.43 11.18 10.23
CA LEU A 146 -19.65 10.75 11.40
C LEU A 146 -18.41 11.63 11.69
N GLY A 147 -18.52 12.96 11.46
CA GLY A 147 -17.45 13.92 11.70
C GLY A 147 -16.35 13.94 10.62
N SER A 148 -16.63 13.44 9.43
CA SER A 148 -15.69 13.53 8.31
C SER A 148 -15.60 14.95 7.75
N ASP A 149 -14.38 15.48 7.62
CA ASP A 149 -14.14 16.82 7.08
C ASP A 149 -14.14 16.86 5.55
N TYR A 150 -13.92 15.70 4.90
CA TYR A 150 -13.79 15.59 3.45
C TYR A 150 -14.70 14.51 2.88
N THR A 151 -15.11 14.70 1.62
CA THR A 151 -15.61 13.62 0.77
C THR A 151 -14.40 12.89 0.20
N TYR A 152 -14.42 11.55 0.23
CA TYR A 152 -13.33 10.72 -0.24
C TYR A 152 -13.85 9.47 -0.92
N ASN A 153 -13.55 9.33 -2.20
CA ASN A 153 -13.79 8.12 -2.98
C ASN A 153 -12.48 7.65 -3.58
N HIS A 154 -12.08 6.44 -3.23
CA HIS A 154 -10.85 5.83 -3.72
C HIS A 154 -11.14 4.41 -4.21
N THR A 155 -10.73 4.11 -5.43
CA THR A 155 -10.84 2.77 -6.02
C THR A 155 -9.46 2.25 -6.32
N GLU A 156 -9.17 1.01 -5.94
CA GLU A 156 -7.93 0.32 -6.26
C GLU A 156 -8.24 -1.08 -6.79
N ALA A 157 -7.59 -1.47 -7.89
CA ALA A 157 -7.65 -2.80 -8.46
C ALA A 157 -6.25 -3.40 -8.55
N GLY A 158 -6.14 -4.70 -8.33
CA GLY A 158 -4.87 -5.40 -8.38
C GLY A 158 -5.00 -6.80 -8.96
N ILE A 159 -3.95 -7.24 -9.64
CA ILE A 159 -3.80 -8.60 -10.17
C ILE A 159 -2.42 -9.11 -9.78
N GLN A 160 -2.39 -10.30 -9.20
CA GLN A 160 -1.14 -10.99 -8.90
C GLN A 160 -1.19 -12.39 -9.49
N LYS A 161 -0.12 -12.82 -10.18
CA LYS A 161 0.00 -14.16 -10.73
C LYS A 161 1.45 -14.61 -10.86
N ARG A 162 1.68 -15.89 -10.59
CA ARG A 162 2.93 -16.59 -10.91
C ARG A 162 2.80 -17.34 -12.24
N PHE A 163 3.82 -17.19 -13.09
CA PHE A 163 3.97 -17.90 -14.34
C PHE A 163 5.18 -18.83 -14.26
N TRP A 164 4.97 -20.11 -14.52
CA TRP A 164 6.02 -21.13 -14.53
C TRP A 164 6.57 -21.34 -15.92
N PHE A 165 7.89 -21.32 -16.04
CA PHE A 165 8.60 -21.56 -17.31
C PHE A 165 9.40 -22.88 -17.28
N SER A 166 8.88 -23.90 -16.59
CA SER A 166 9.49 -25.21 -16.47
C SER A 166 10.95 -25.14 -15.97
N ALA A 167 11.93 -25.58 -16.76
CA ALA A 167 13.36 -25.56 -16.40
C ALA A 167 13.96 -24.16 -16.25
N PHE A 168 13.29 -23.12 -16.75
CA PHE A 168 13.77 -21.74 -16.70
C PHE A 168 13.30 -20.97 -15.46
N GLY A 169 12.58 -21.64 -14.55
CA GLY A 169 12.11 -21.01 -13.32
C GLY A 169 10.70 -20.45 -13.40
N TYR A 170 10.45 -19.32 -12.73
CA TYR A 170 9.13 -18.69 -12.69
C TYR A 170 9.22 -17.17 -12.56
N THR A 171 8.16 -16.50 -12.93
CA THR A 171 7.99 -15.05 -12.79
C THR A 171 6.78 -14.74 -11.95
N ASP A 172 6.94 -13.91 -10.93
CA ASP A 172 5.86 -13.28 -10.19
C ASP A 172 5.55 -11.93 -10.81
N VAL A 173 4.29 -11.70 -11.11
CA VAL A 173 3.77 -10.45 -11.68
C VAL A 173 2.71 -9.88 -10.77
N ILE A 174 2.88 -8.63 -10.36
CA ILE A 174 1.91 -7.85 -9.60
C ILE A 174 1.62 -6.58 -10.40
N LEU A 175 0.36 -6.34 -10.72
CA LEU A 175 -0.12 -5.12 -11.36
C LEU A 175 -1.15 -4.48 -10.44
N LYS A 176 -1.04 -3.17 -10.23
CA LYS A 176 -2.02 -2.39 -9.45
C LYS A 176 -2.36 -1.09 -10.16
N ALA A 177 -3.59 -0.68 -10.03
CA ALA A 177 -4.08 0.62 -10.49
C ALA A 177 -5.02 1.19 -9.44
N GLY A 178 -4.94 2.49 -9.20
CA GLY A 178 -5.80 3.16 -8.24
C GLY A 178 -6.10 4.59 -8.64
N LYS A 179 -7.26 5.09 -8.16
CA LYS A 179 -7.71 6.45 -8.41
C LYS A 179 -8.50 7.01 -7.24
N VAL A 180 -8.14 8.24 -6.85
CA VAL A 180 -8.91 9.10 -5.97
C VAL A 180 -9.80 10.00 -6.81
N TRP A 181 -11.10 9.90 -6.62
CA TRP A 181 -12.09 10.58 -7.46
C TRP A 181 -12.40 12.00 -7.02
N ASP A 182 -12.22 12.29 -5.73
CA ASP A 182 -12.58 13.58 -5.14
C ASP A 182 -11.39 14.54 -5.01
N LYS A 183 -11.71 15.76 -4.64
CA LYS A 183 -10.74 16.78 -4.23
C LYS A 183 -10.41 16.59 -2.76
N VAL A 184 -9.15 16.23 -2.48
CA VAL A 184 -8.70 15.86 -1.13
C VAL A 184 -7.33 16.48 -0.80
N PRO A 185 -7.03 16.73 0.48
CA PRO A 185 -5.72 17.18 0.88
C PRO A 185 -4.67 16.08 0.77
N PHE A 186 -3.38 16.45 0.74
CA PHE A 186 -2.27 15.54 0.47
C PHE A 186 -2.23 14.27 1.35
N PRO A 187 -2.64 14.26 2.64
CA PRO A 187 -2.61 13.03 3.43
C PRO A 187 -3.54 11.92 2.93
N LEU A 188 -4.52 12.27 2.08
CA LEU A 188 -5.47 11.36 1.46
C LEU A 188 -5.10 11.01 0.01
N LEU A 189 -4.05 11.61 -0.54
CA LEU A 189 -3.51 11.28 -1.86
C LEU A 189 -2.69 9.99 -1.82
N ILE A 190 -2.50 9.41 -2.99
CA ILE A 190 -1.70 8.21 -3.17
C ILE A 190 -0.22 8.60 -3.21
N MET A 191 0.52 8.11 -2.24
CA MET A 191 1.96 8.28 -2.15
C MET A 191 2.64 6.96 -2.51
N PRO A 192 3.56 6.94 -3.49
CA PRO A 192 4.36 5.76 -3.76
C PRO A 192 5.12 5.31 -2.52
N ASN A 193 5.24 4.00 -2.34
CA ASN A 193 5.92 3.42 -1.19
C ASN A 193 7.44 3.49 -1.36
N ALA A 194 8.08 4.46 -0.73
CA ALA A 194 9.53 4.61 -0.75
C ALA A 194 10.22 3.63 0.21
N ASN A 195 11.25 2.95 -0.28
CA ASN A 195 12.10 2.12 0.58
C ASN A 195 13.28 2.95 1.10
N LEU A 196 13.19 3.44 2.32
CA LEU A 196 14.27 4.18 2.98
C LEU A 196 15.26 3.28 3.75
N SER A 197 15.02 1.97 3.81
CA SER A 197 15.92 1.04 4.47
C SER A 197 16.99 0.50 3.52
N TYR A 198 18.06 -0.07 4.08
CA TYR A 198 19.08 -0.81 3.32
C TYR A 198 18.61 -2.22 2.92
N THR A 199 17.48 -2.68 3.43
CA THR A 199 16.89 -3.97 3.07
C THR A 199 15.91 -3.82 1.92
N ILE A 200 15.89 -4.80 1.01
CA ILE A 200 14.93 -4.82 -0.10
C ILE A 200 13.54 -5.10 0.48
N GLN A 201 12.63 -4.17 0.28
CA GLN A 201 11.23 -4.32 0.64
C GLN A 201 10.40 -4.65 -0.60
N PRO A 202 9.49 -5.65 -0.53
CA PRO A 202 8.54 -5.89 -1.61
C PRO A 202 7.64 -4.68 -1.84
N GLU A 203 7.20 -4.50 -3.09
CA GLU A 203 6.28 -3.43 -3.48
C GLU A 203 6.72 -2.03 -3.03
N SER A 204 8.01 -1.75 -3.09
CA SER A 204 8.60 -0.45 -2.73
C SER A 204 9.67 -0.02 -3.71
N TYR A 205 9.92 1.28 -3.77
CA TYR A 205 10.85 1.92 -4.70
C TYR A 205 12.09 2.42 -3.97
N SER A 206 13.26 1.84 -4.28
CA SER A 206 14.50 2.12 -3.54
C SER A 206 15.21 3.40 -3.98
N LEU A 207 14.90 3.93 -5.16
CA LEU A 207 15.50 5.18 -5.66
C LEU A 207 14.61 6.40 -5.43
N MET A 208 13.44 6.22 -4.82
CA MET A 208 12.46 7.25 -4.51
C MET A 208 12.56 7.67 -3.05
N ASN A 209 12.34 8.95 -2.77
CA ASN A 209 12.22 9.46 -1.42
C ASN A 209 10.76 9.46 -0.94
N ALA A 210 10.58 9.41 0.37
CA ALA A 210 9.24 9.50 0.95
C ALA A 210 8.60 10.85 0.61
N MET A 211 7.33 10.83 0.17
CA MET A 211 6.57 12.02 -0.25
C MET A 211 7.15 12.78 -1.46
N GLU A 212 8.08 12.21 -2.20
CA GLU A 212 8.63 12.84 -3.40
C GLU A 212 7.56 13.01 -4.48
N PHE A 213 6.67 12.05 -4.62
CA PHE A 213 5.56 12.11 -5.58
C PHE A 213 4.21 12.01 -4.89
N MET A 214 3.25 12.85 -5.34
CA MET A 214 1.85 12.84 -4.93
C MET A 214 0.99 12.58 -6.15
N ASN A 215 0.12 11.58 -6.07
CA ASN A 215 -0.73 11.16 -7.17
C ASN A 215 -2.17 11.04 -6.73
N ASP A 216 -3.12 11.32 -7.60
CA ASP A 216 -4.52 10.94 -7.41
C ASP A 216 -4.93 9.75 -8.30
N GLU A 217 -4.10 9.40 -9.28
CA GLU A 217 -4.23 8.15 -10.02
C GLU A 217 -2.85 7.55 -10.30
N TYR A 218 -2.78 6.22 -10.30
CA TYR A 218 -1.55 5.50 -10.57
C TYR A 218 -1.79 4.14 -11.24
N PHE A 219 -0.75 3.69 -11.92
CA PHE A 219 -0.58 2.32 -12.37
C PHE A 219 0.82 1.85 -12.01
N SER A 220 0.94 0.70 -11.38
CA SER A 220 2.23 0.14 -10.97
C SER A 220 2.38 -1.30 -11.40
N TRP A 221 3.63 -1.71 -11.64
CA TRP A 221 4.00 -3.08 -11.94
C TRP A 221 5.21 -3.50 -11.10
N ASP A 222 5.19 -4.74 -10.65
CA ASP A 222 6.31 -5.45 -10.05
C ASP A 222 6.43 -6.81 -10.74
N VAL A 223 7.52 -7.00 -11.45
CA VAL A 223 7.82 -8.25 -12.17
C VAL A 223 9.14 -8.79 -11.62
N THR A 224 9.07 -9.93 -10.93
CA THR A 224 10.25 -10.57 -10.37
C THR A 224 10.42 -11.96 -10.98
N TYR A 225 11.54 -12.16 -11.66
CA TYR A 225 11.89 -13.43 -12.32
C TYR A 225 12.94 -14.20 -11.53
N PHE A 226 12.63 -15.42 -11.18
CA PHE A 226 13.47 -16.38 -10.46
C PHE A 226 13.95 -17.44 -11.45
N LEU A 227 15.23 -17.36 -11.86
CA LEU A 227 15.82 -18.27 -12.85
C LEU A 227 16.20 -19.64 -12.28
N ASN A 228 16.15 -19.80 -10.93
CA ASN A 228 16.44 -21.06 -10.23
C ASN A 228 17.82 -21.69 -10.54
N GLY A 229 18.80 -20.84 -10.88
CA GLY A 229 20.15 -21.28 -11.21
C GLY A 229 20.32 -21.71 -12.66
N TRP A 230 19.39 -21.38 -13.55
CA TRP A 230 19.48 -21.72 -14.97
C TRP A 230 20.78 -21.22 -15.61
N LEU A 231 21.24 -20.01 -15.28
CA LEU A 231 22.49 -19.46 -15.77
C LEU A 231 23.67 -19.91 -14.89
N PHE A 232 23.60 -19.70 -13.57
CA PHE A 232 24.72 -19.91 -12.65
C PHE A 232 25.11 -21.39 -12.51
N ASN A 233 24.19 -22.32 -12.69
CA ASN A 233 24.52 -23.74 -12.70
C ASN A 233 25.36 -24.19 -13.91
N ARG A 234 25.48 -23.36 -14.94
CA ARG A 234 26.34 -23.62 -16.13
C ARG A 234 27.79 -23.20 -15.89
N VAL A 235 28.05 -22.32 -14.92
CA VAL A 235 29.38 -21.87 -14.55
C VAL A 235 29.91 -22.71 -13.37
N PRO A 236 30.97 -23.49 -13.53
CA PRO A 236 31.41 -24.47 -12.50
C PRO A 236 31.67 -23.87 -11.13
N LEU A 237 32.22 -22.65 -11.07
CA LEU A 237 32.49 -21.95 -9.83
C LEU A 237 31.19 -21.51 -9.13
N LEU A 238 30.28 -20.88 -9.87
CA LEU A 238 28.98 -20.37 -9.34
C LEU A 238 28.06 -21.53 -8.93
N LYS A 239 28.11 -22.63 -9.66
CA LYS A 239 27.40 -23.86 -9.30
C LYS A 239 27.78 -24.38 -7.91
N LYS A 240 29.07 -24.32 -7.54
CA LYS A 240 29.56 -24.73 -6.21
C LYS A 240 29.04 -23.82 -5.10
N LEU A 241 28.83 -22.53 -5.38
CA LEU A 241 28.30 -21.55 -4.44
C LEU A 241 26.79 -21.69 -4.23
N LYS A 242 26.08 -22.47 -5.06
CA LYS A 242 24.62 -22.66 -5.02
C LYS A 242 23.81 -21.36 -5.11
N TRP A 243 24.36 -20.34 -5.72
CA TRP A 243 23.68 -19.08 -5.93
C TRP A 243 22.50 -19.23 -6.88
N ARG A 244 21.49 -18.36 -6.71
CA ARG A 244 20.28 -18.31 -7.55
C ARG A 244 20.10 -16.89 -8.05
N GLU A 245 19.79 -16.77 -9.33
CA GLU A 245 19.55 -15.51 -9.99
C GLU A 245 18.11 -15.07 -9.78
N ILE A 246 17.96 -13.81 -9.39
CA ILE A 246 16.68 -13.13 -9.31
C ILE A 246 16.83 -11.81 -10.05
N VAL A 247 15.94 -11.55 -10.99
CA VAL A 247 15.86 -10.29 -11.72
C VAL A 247 14.51 -9.67 -11.45
N SER A 248 14.48 -8.41 -10.99
CA SER A 248 13.24 -7.69 -10.74
C SER A 248 13.20 -6.38 -11.51
N CYS A 249 12.01 -6.07 -12.03
CA CYS A 249 11.69 -4.82 -12.69
C CYS A 249 10.42 -4.26 -12.04
N ARG A 250 10.54 -3.07 -11.46
CA ARG A 250 9.43 -2.36 -10.82
C ARG A 250 9.31 -0.99 -11.43
N GLY A 251 8.08 -0.55 -11.61
CA GLY A 251 7.83 0.79 -12.10
C GLY A 251 6.47 1.30 -11.68
N LEU A 252 6.32 2.61 -11.79
CA LEU A 252 5.13 3.35 -11.44
C LEU A 252 4.89 4.43 -12.49
N TYR A 253 3.65 4.52 -12.92
CA TYR A 253 3.12 5.69 -13.61
C TYR A 253 2.09 6.33 -12.71
N GLY A 254 2.22 7.63 -12.44
CA GLY A 254 1.30 8.37 -11.58
C GLY A 254 0.93 9.71 -12.21
N HIS A 255 -0.22 10.23 -11.83
CA HIS A 255 -0.71 11.52 -12.24
C HIS A 255 -1.36 12.24 -11.06
N LEU A 256 -1.22 13.57 -11.02
CA LEU A 256 -1.94 14.44 -10.10
C LEU A 256 -2.75 15.44 -10.92
N SER A 257 -4.08 15.36 -10.79
CA SER A 257 -4.98 16.29 -11.45
C SER A 257 -4.92 17.68 -10.83
N ASP A 258 -5.24 18.70 -11.62
CA ASP A 258 -5.23 20.12 -11.19
C ASP A 258 -6.11 20.37 -9.96
N LYS A 259 -7.21 19.64 -9.82
CA LYS A 259 -8.12 19.74 -8.65
C LYS A 259 -7.45 19.37 -7.33
N ASN A 260 -6.44 18.47 -7.35
CA ASN A 260 -5.71 17.96 -6.19
C ASN A 260 -4.33 18.60 -6.03
N ASN A 261 -3.95 19.50 -6.95
CA ASN A 261 -2.71 20.25 -6.87
C ASN A 261 -2.92 21.55 -6.08
N PRO A 262 -2.31 21.74 -4.89
CA PRO A 262 -2.47 22.94 -4.09
C PRO A 262 -1.91 24.21 -4.75
N ALA A 263 -1.03 24.07 -5.77
CA ALA A 263 -0.58 25.23 -6.55
C ALA A 263 -1.69 25.81 -7.43
N LEU A 264 -2.62 24.96 -7.91
CA LEU A 264 -3.67 25.31 -8.87
C LEU A 264 -5.07 25.38 -8.24
N SER A 265 -5.24 24.86 -7.03
CA SER A 265 -6.56 24.68 -6.40
C SER A 265 -6.55 25.12 -4.95
N ASP A 266 -7.49 26.00 -4.56
CA ASP A 266 -7.63 26.48 -3.19
C ASP A 266 -8.29 25.43 -2.26
N GLY A 267 -8.18 25.64 -0.94
CA GLY A 267 -8.82 24.82 0.09
C GLY A 267 -8.12 23.48 0.35
N LEU A 268 -6.96 23.25 -0.27
CA LEU A 268 -6.09 22.10 -0.04
C LEU A 268 -4.96 22.45 0.92
N PHE A 269 -4.35 21.44 1.52
CA PHE A 269 -3.10 21.65 2.27
C PHE A 269 -1.93 21.81 1.31
N ALA A 270 -1.09 22.82 1.54
CA ALA A 270 0.16 22.94 0.82
C ALA A 270 1.03 21.68 1.01
N PHE A 271 1.79 21.33 0.01
CA PHE A 271 2.73 20.23 0.16
C PHE A 271 3.82 20.62 1.17
N PRO A 272 4.06 19.77 2.17
CA PRO A 272 4.97 20.12 3.27
C PRO A 272 6.45 20.09 2.88
N ILE A 273 6.76 19.66 1.65
CA ILE A 273 8.11 19.47 1.14
C ILE A 273 8.25 20.27 -0.14
N GLU A 274 9.27 21.12 -0.19
CA GLU A 274 9.55 21.97 -1.37
C GLU A 274 9.82 21.18 -2.65
N ASN A 275 10.37 19.98 -2.51
CA ASN A 275 10.73 19.11 -3.65
C ASN A 275 9.64 18.08 -4.01
N THR A 276 8.43 18.22 -3.49
CA THR A 276 7.32 17.36 -3.91
C THR A 276 7.01 17.61 -5.38
N GLN A 277 7.03 16.56 -6.16
CA GLN A 277 6.86 16.61 -7.61
C GLN A 277 5.54 15.96 -8.03
N THR A 278 5.02 16.41 -9.15
CA THR A 278 4.02 15.67 -9.91
C THR A 278 4.74 14.79 -10.92
N MET A 279 4.33 13.52 -11.04
CA MET A 279 4.89 12.66 -12.08
C MET A 279 4.50 13.21 -13.46
N GLY A 280 5.47 13.29 -14.34
CA GLY A 280 5.27 13.71 -15.71
C GLY A 280 4.70 12.59 -16.59
N LYS A 281 4.91 12.71 -17.91
CA LYS A 281 4.43 11.69 -18.88
C LYS A 281 5.28 10.41 -18.90
N THR A 282 6.45 10.42 -18.26
CA THR A 282 7.36 9.27 -18.20
C THR A 282 7.15 8.49 -16.92
N PRO A 283 7.08 7.14 -16.96
CA PRO A 283 7.02 6.31 -15.78
C PRO A 283 8.31 6.41 -14.95
N TYR A 284 8.19 6.19 -13.66
CA TYR A 284 9.31 6.04 -12.74
C TYR A 284 9.83 4.61 -12.76
#